data_de3bce6e20dc98c7c0d454d359ca8cab
#
_entry.id   de3bce6e20dc98c7c0d454d359ca8cab
#
_cell.length_a   1.000
_cell.length_b   1.000
_cell.length_c   1.000
_cell.angle_alpha   90.00
_cell.angle_beta   90.00
_cell.angle_gamma   90.00
#
_symmetry.space_group_name_H-M   'P 1'
#
loop_
_entity.id
_entity.type
_entity.pdbx_description
1 polymer ?
#
loop_
_entity_poly.entity_id
_entity_poly.type
_entity_poly.pdbx_seq_one_letter_code
_entity_poly.pdbx_strand_id
1 'polypeptide(L)'
;LEALVRWQHPQHGLLAPDRFIGIAESNGLIAELDHWVLRQACHDLSLLSDRGYTGLTMSVNCSALNLARDELADEIEDALRFSGIGANRLELEVTENALMGNISSTLALLRQIRALGVSLAIDDFGTGYSSLAYLKRLPLNTLKIDRSFIQDIPKSTADIEIVQAVIGMAHTLHLKVVTEGVETQAQFELLLKHGCDFVQGYLLSPAVPFSDIIGVIQGIGMRNPLDSHSPTGNKDSSSPKKPSPSLGGSTSIVRPIR
;
A
#
# COMPACT_ATOMS: atom_id res chain seq x y z
N LEU A 1 -4.66 -2.60 3.27
CA LEU A 1 -4.16 -1.35 3.87
C LEU A 1 -2.83 -0.97 3.21
N GLU A 2 -2.52 0.32 3.17
CA GLU A 2 -1.21 0.81 2.74
C GLU A 2 -0.60 1.67 3.85
N ALA A 3 0.66 1.42 4.19
CA ALA A 3 1.42 2.19 5.16
C ALA A 3 2.06 3.41 4.49
N LEU A 4 1.66 4.60 4.92
CA LEU A 4 2.13 5.87 4.39
C LEU A 4 2.87 6.65 5.47
N VAL A 5 4.18 6.76 5.34
CA VAL A 5 5.02 7.50 6.31
C VAL A 5 4.63 8.98 6.37
N ARG A 6 4.70 9.55 7.57
CA ARG A 6 4.56 10.99 7.84
C ARG A 6 5.66 11.43 8.78
N TRP A 7 6.17 12.64 8.60
CA TRP A 7 7.20 13.20 9.47
C TRP A 7 6.64 14.33 10.33
N GLN A 8 6.62 14.13 11.65
CA GLN A 8 6.29 15.17 12.60
C GLN A 8 7.52 16.08 12.79
N HIS A 9 7.63 17.10 11.95
CA HIS A 9 8.76 18.03 11.98
C HIS A 9 8.58 19.07 13.10
N PRO A 10 9.63 19.41 13.90
CA PRO A 10 9.49 20.31 15.03
C PRO A 10 9.00 21.73 14.67
N GLN A 11 9.36 22.22 13.47
CA GLN A 11 9.05 23.57 13.01
C GLN A 11 7.92 23.62 11.98
N HIS A 12 7.74 22.54 11.18
CA HIS A 12 6.81 22.53 10.03
C HIS A 12 5.56 21.68 10.25
N GLY A 13 5.41 21.09 11.45
CA GLY A 13 4.27 20.20 11.75
C GLY A 13 4.36 18.87 10.99
N LEU A 14 3.20 18.31 10.64
CA LEU A 14 3.12 17.03 9.97
C LEU A 14 3.42 17.17 8.46
N LEU A 15 4.52 16.58 8.01
CA LEU A 15 4.95 16.59 6.61
C LEU A 15 4.54 15.30 5.89
N ALA A 16 4.06 15.46 4.65
CA ALA A 16 3.80 14.36 3.73
C ALA A 16 5.10 13.90 3.03
N PRO A 17 5.13 12.69 2.46
CA PRO A 17 6.33 12.08 1.86
C PRO A 17 7.03 12.93 0.81
N ASP A 18 6.25 13.59 -0.05
CA ASP A 18 6.75 14.49 -1.12
C ASP A 18 7.68 15.61 -0.62
N ARG A 19 7.59 15.95 0.66
CA ARG A 19 8.40 17.02 1.26
C ARG A 19 9.76 16.55 1.77
N PHE A 20 9.98 15.25 1.96
CA PHE A 20 11.22 14.76 2.59
C PHE A 20 11.83 13.50 1.97
N ILE A 21 11.06 12.70 1.20
CA ILE A 21 11.59 11.47 0.60
C ILE A 21 12.76 11.77 -0.33
N GLY A 22 12.64 12.75 -1.25
CA GLY A 22 13.74 13.12 -2.14
C GLY A 22 15.00 13.62 -1.39
N ILE A 23 14.81 14.21 -0.20
CA ILE A 23 15.94 14.61 0.67
C ILE A 23 16.58 13.36 1.29
N ALA A 24 15.77 12.40 1.76
CA ALA A 24 16.28 11.14 2.32
C ALA A 24 17.04 10.33 1.26
N GLU A 25 16.54 10.27 0.03
CA GLU A 25 17.22 9.61 -1.10
C GLU A 25 18.57 10.26 -1.41
N SER A 26 18.61 11.60 -1.55
CA SER A 26 19.84 12.33 -1.88
C SER A 26 20.91 12.25 -0.80
N ASN A 27 20.53 12.02 0.46
CA ASN A 27 21.45 11.88 1.60
C ASN A 27 21.70 10.40 2.00
N GLY A 28 21.14 9.43 1.25
CA GLY A 28 21.31 8.00 1.54
C GLY A 28 20.57 7.49 2.77
N LEU A 29 19.66 8.27 3.34
CA LEU A 29 18.86 7.91 4.52
C LEU A 29 17.61 7.09 4.20
N ILE A 30 17.29 6.97 2.90
CA ILE A 30 16.05 6.32 2.48
C ILE A 30 16.00 4.84 2.87
N ALA A 31 17.12 4.13 2.85
CA ALA A 31 17.16 2.72 3.23
C ALA A 31 16.83 2.50 4.72
N GLU A 32 17.33 3.37 5.60
CA GLU A 32 17.00 3.33 7.03
C GLU A 32 15.52 3.68 7.27
N LEU A 33 15.00 4.63 6.50
CA LEU A 33 13.59 5.01 6.57
C LEU A 33 12.68 3.87 6.10
N ASP A 34 12.98 3.25 4.96
CA ASP A 34 12.22 2.10 4.44
C ASP A 34 12.21 0.93 5.44
N HIS A 35 13.38 0.62 6.02
CA HIS A 35 13.51 -0.40 7.05
C HIS A 35 12.64 -0.08 8.29
N TRP A 36 12.65 1.18 8.75
CA TRP A 36 11.79 1.61 9.85
C TRP A 36 10.30 1.48 9.50
N VAL A 37 9.89 1.94 8.30
CA VAL A 37 8.50 1.86 7.82
C VAL A 37 8.04 0.41 7.75
N LEU A 38 8.86 -0.48 7.18
CA LEU A 38 8.57 -1.92 7.09
C LEU A 38 8.29 -2.53 8.46
N ARG A 39 9.16 -2.29 9.43
CA ARG A 39 9.00 -2.80 10.80
C ARG A 39 7.77 -2.24 11.49
N GLN A 40 7.52 -0.94 11.34
CA GLN A 40 6.35 -0.29 11.92
C GLN A 40 5.04 -0.83 11.29
N ALA A 41 4.99 -0.96 9.97
CA ALA A 41 3.83 -1.50 9.25
C ALA A 41 3.52 -2.96 9.67
N CYS A 42 4.53 -3.80 9.79
CA CYS A 42 4.38 -5.17 10.29
C CYS A 42 3.88 -5.20 11.74
N HIS A 43 4.41 -4.34 12.60
CA HIS A 43 3.96 -4.20 13.99
C HIS A 43 2.49 -3.73 14.06
N ASP A 44 2.12 -2.70 13.29
CA ASP A 44 0.76 -2.17 13.24
C ASP A 44 -0.24 -3.25 12.76
N LEU A 45 0.16 -4.03 11.76
CA LEU A 45 -0.67 -5.15 11.29
C LEU A 45 -0.83 -6.25 12.34
N SER A 46 0.22 -6.52 13.15
CA SER A 46 0.14 -7.44 14.30
C SER A 46 -0.87 -6.94 15.33
N LEU A 47 -0.84 -5.66 15.70
CA LEU A 47 -1.80 -5.05 16.61
C LEU A 47 -3.24 -5.12 16.10
N LEU A 48 -3.47 -5.00 14.79
CA LEU A 48 -4.79 -5.19 14.18
C LEU A 48 -5.22 -6.66 14.26
N SER A 49 -4.28 -7.59 14.10
CA SER A 49 -4.57 -9.02 14.23
C SER A 49 -5.01 -9.39 15.64
N ASP A 50 -4.34 -8.86 16.67
CA ASP A 50 -4.68 -9.07 18.08
C ASP A 50 -6.09 -8.53 18.41
N ARG A 51 -6.57 -7.58 17.64
CA ARG A 51 -7.93 -7.02 17.71
C ARG A 51 -8.95 -7.76 16.83
N GLY A 52 -8.57 -8.89 16.23
CA GLY A 52 -9.44 -9.75 15.42
C GLY A 52 -9.45 -9.48 13.93
N TYR A 53 -8.72 -8.46 13.43
CA TYR A 53 -8.65 -8.15 11.99
C TYR A 53 -7.58 -9.00 11.29
N THR A 54 -7.76 -10.32 11.29
CA THR A 54 -6.78 -11.29 10.76
C THR A 54 -6.75 -11.40 9.24
N GLY A 55 -7.79 -10.91 8.54
CA GLY A 55 -7.88 -10.95 7.08
C GLY A 55 -7.27 -9.75 6.35
N LEU A 56 -6.69 -8.78 7.07
CA LEU A 56 -6.08 -7.60 6.45
C LEU A 56 -4.67 -7.90 5.93
N THR A 57 -4.33 -7.28 4.82
CA THR A 57 -2.97 -7.18 4.28
C THR A 57 -2.45 -5.76 4.43
N MET A 58 -1.13 -5.60 4.52
CA MET A 58 -0.45 -4.32 4.60
C MET A 58 0.52 -4.18 3.44
N SER A 59 0.34 -3.14 2.63
CA SER A 59 1.29 -2.76 1.59
C SER A 59 2.29 -1.73 2.13
N VAL A 60 3.54 -1.87 1.71
CA VAL A 60 4.66 -1.01 2.11
C VAL A 60 5.44 -0.61 0.86
N ASN A 61 5.66 0.67 0.69
CA ASN A 61 6.47 1.21 -0.40
C ASN A 61 7.95 0.87 -0.19
N CYS A 62 8.65 0.54 -1.28
CA CYS A 62 10.07 0.24 -1.31
C CYS A 62 10.78 1.16 -2.31
N SER A 63 11.76 1.91 -1.84
CA SER A 63 12.55 2.80 -2.71
C SER A 63 13.43 2.02 -3.70
N ALA A 64 13.76 2.65 -4.84
CA ALA A 64 14.67 2.08 -5.83
C ALA A 64 16.07 1.77 -5.24
N LEU A 65 16.54 2.62 -4.30
CA LEU A 65 17.82 2.43 -3.62
C LEU A 65 17.80 1.20 -2.72
N ASN A 66 16.70 0.96 -2.02
CA ASN A 66 16.55 -0.21 -1.16
C ASN A 66 16.38 -1.50 -1.97
N LEU A 67 15.67 -1.43 -3.09
CA LEU A 67 15.53 -2.56 -4.03
C LEU A 67 16.86 -2.99 -4.68
N ALA A 68 17.89 -2.14 -4.65
CA ALA A 68 19.23 -2.46 -5.14
C ALA A 68 20.14 -3.11 -4.08
N ARG A 69 19.67 -3.30 -2.84
CA ARG A 69 20.43 -3.86 -1.72
C ARG A 69 20.14 -5.35 -1.55
N ASP A 70 21.20 -6.12 -1.36
CA ASP A 70 21.08 -7.57 -1.13
C ASP A 70 20.42 -7.92 0.23
N GLU A 71 20.53 -7.03 1.21
CA GLU A 71 20.04 -7.22 2.58
C GLU A 71 18.51 -7.10 2.71
N LEU A 72 17.80 -6.57 1.71
CA LEU A 72 16.37 -6.30 1.79
C LEU A 72 15.54 -7.56 2.11
N ALA A 73 15.90 -8.71 1.54
CA ALA A 73 15.17 -9.95 1.81
C ALA A 73 15.31 -10.40 3.27
N ASP A 74 16.50 -10.27 3.85
CA ASP A 74 16.78 -10.59 5.25
C ASP A 74 16.06 -9.61 6.20
N GLU A 75 16.04 -8.31 5.85
CA GLU A 75 15.32 -7.28 6.60
C GLU A 75 13.79 -7.55 6.63
N ILE A 76 13.22 -8.03 5.52
CA ILE A 76 11.82 -8.43 5.45
C ILE A 76 11.56 -9.66 6.32
N GLU A 77 12.41 -10.70 6.23
CA GLU A 77 12.29 -11.90 7.04
C GLU A 77 12.35 -11.57 8.54
N ASP A 78 13.26 -10.70 8.94
CA ASP A 78 13.37 -10.21 10.32
C ASP A 78 12.11 -9.47 10.78
N ALA A 79 11.57 -8.56 9.96
CA ALA A 79 10.34 -7.82 10.28
C ALA A 79 9.14 -8.75 10.47
N LEU A 80 8.99 -9.77 9.61
CA LEU A 80 7.96 -10.79 9.72
C LEU A 80 8.13 -11.63 11.00
N ARG A 81 9.35 -12.06 11.30
CA ARG A 81 9.66 -12.86 12.49
C ARG A 81 9.38 -12.09 13.78
N PHE A 82 9.78 -10.80 13.85
CA PHE A 82 9.57 -9.98 15.06
C PHE A 82 8.10 -9.62 15.30
N SER A 83 7.33 -9.40 14.23
CA SER A 83 5.91 -9.07 14.35
C SER A 83 4.99 -10.27 14.50
N GLY A 84 5.46 -11.45 14.07
CA GLY A 84 4.66 -12.68 14.08
C GLY A 84 3.55 -12.72 13.03
N ILE A 85 3.53 -11.77 12.07
CA ILE A 85 2.54 -11.80 10.98
C ILE A 85 2.92 -12.82 9.91
N GLY A 86 1.91 -13.43 9.27
CA GLY A 86 2.15 -14.29 8.10
C GLY A 86 2.65 -13.47 6.90
N ALA A 87 3.68 -13.97 6.20
CA ALA A 87 4.28 -13.29 5.07
C ALA A 87 3.27 -12.95 3.95
N ASN A 88 2.25 -13.79 3.76
CA ASN A 88 1.16 -13.56 2.81
C ASN A 88 0.25 -12.37 3.16
N ARG A 89 0.49 -11.73 4.28
CA ARG A 89 -0.21 -10.52 4.73
C ARG A 89 0.59 -9.25 4.52
N LEU A 90 1.83 -9.37 4.03
CA LEU A 90 2.67 -8.25 3.62
C LEU A 90 2.72 -8.18 2.10
N GLU A 91 2.56 -6.99 1.54
CA GLU A 91 2.79 -6.68 0.15
C GLU A 91 3.85 -5.59 0.04
N LEU A 92 4.86 -5.79 -0.80
CA LEU A 92 5.88 -4.79 -1.09
C LEU A 92 5.53 -4.10 -2.40
N GLU A 93 5.42 -2.78 -2.38
CA GLU A 93 5.12 -1.95 -3.54
C GLU A 93 6.41 -1.37 -4.12
N VAL A 94 6.61 -1.55 -5.41
CA VAL A 94 7.79 -1.06 -6.13
C VAL A 94 7.34 -0.27 -7.34
N THR A 95 7.86 0.94 -7.52
CA THR A 95 7.49 1.76 -8.66
C THR A 95 7.98 1.17 -9.98
N GLU A 96 7.27 1.46 -11.07
CA GLU A 96 7.67 1.06 -12.42
C GLU A 96 9.12 1.45 -12.73
N ASN A 97 9.51 2.67 -12.37
CA ASN A 97 10.86 3.19 -12.62
C ASN A 97 11.95 2.47 -11.81
N ALA A 98 11.66 2.08 -10.56
CA ALA A 98 12.59 1.34 -9.72
C ALA A 98 12.95 -0.05 -10.32
N LEU A 99 12.00 -0.67 -10.99
CA LEU A 99 12.18 -1.98 -11.64
C LEU A 99 13.06 -1.92 -12.90
N MET A 100 13.24 -0.74 -13.51
CA MET A 100 13.99 -0.56 -14.77
C MET A 100 15.50 -0.43 -14.59
N GLY A 101 16.02 -0.39 -13.39
CA GLY A 101 17.45 -0.29 -13.08
C GLY A 101 18.25 -1.52 -13.52
N ASN A 102 18.83 -2.27 -12.61
CA ASN A 102 19.52 -3.51 -12.91
C ASN A 102 18.56 -4.71 -12.92
N ILE A 103 18.02 -5.01 -14.09
CA ILE A 103 16.96 -6.01 -14.30
C ILE A 103 17.29 -7.40 -13.71
N SER A 104 18.54 -7.86 -13.85
CA SER A 104 18.91 -9.22 -13.43
C SER A 104 19.01 -9.38 -11.92
N SER A 105 19.64 -8.44 -11.22
CA SER A 105 19.74 -8.45 -9.77
C SER A 105 18.38 -8.21 -9.11
N THR A 106 17.62 -7.23 -9.62
CA THR A 106 16.24 -6.95 -9.14
C THR A 106 15.34 -8.17 -9.25
N LEU A 107 15.38 -8.90 -10.39
CA LEU A 107 14.58 -10.11 -10.58
C LEU A 107 14.97 -11.22 -9.59
N ALA A 108 16.26 -11.39 -9.28
CA ALA A 108 16.73 -12.37 -8.31
C ALA A 108 16.22 -12.04 -6.90
N LEU A 109 16.36 -10.80 -6.48
CA LEU A 109 15.85 -10.30 -5.18
C LEU A 109 14.33 -10.44 -5.04
N LEU A 110 13.57 -10.04 -6.07
CA LEU A 110 12.11 -10.17 -6.04
C LEU A 110 11.66 -11.64 -5.91
N ARG A 111 12.40 -12.58 -6.52
CA ARG A 111 12.14 -14.01 -6.36
C ARG A 111 12.44 -14.50 -4.93
N GLN A 112 13.49 -13.99 -4.30
CA GLN A 112 13.79 -14.30 -2.89
C GLN A 112 12.65 -13.80 -1.99
N ILE A 113 12.23 -12.55 -2.14
CA ILE A 113 11.10 -11.98 -1.39
C ILE A 113 9.81 -12.79 -1.61
N ARG A 114 9.53 -13.19 -2.85
CA ARG A 114 8.38 -14.07 -3.15
C ARG A 114 8.49 -15.45 -2.49
N ALA A 115 9.70 -16.00 -2.38
CA ALA A 115 9.94 -17.28 -1.72
C ALA A 115 9.65 -17.22 -0.20
N LEU A 116 9.78 -16.05 0.44
CA LEU A 116 9.32 -15.81 1.82
C LEU A 116 7.80 -15.86 1.94
N GLY A 117 7.06 -15.72 0.83
CA GLY A 117 5.59 -15.67 0.81
C GLY A 117 5.01 -14.25 0.75
N VAL A 118 5.84 -13.21 0.68
CA VAL A 118 5.42 -11.80 0.56
C VAL A 118 4.85 -11.54 -0.84
N SER A 119 3.78 -10.76 -0.94
CA SER A 119 3.24 -10.30 -2.21
C SER A 119 4.03 -9.13 -2.77
N LEU A 120 4.03 -8.98 -4.10
CA LEU A 120 4.69 -7.88 -4.79
C LEU A 120 3.69 -7.13 -5.66
N ALA A 121 3.67 -5.81 -5.55
CA ALA A 121 2.89 -4.93 -6.40
C ALA A 121 3.81 -4.01 -7.23
N ILE A 122 3.45 -3.78 -8.48
CA ILE A 122 4.01 -2.68 -9.26
C ILE A 122 3.14 -1.45 -9.05
N ASP A 123 3.77 -0.34 -8.68
CA ASP A 123 3.12 0.93 -8.39
C ASP A 123 3.37 1.97 -9.48
N ASP A 124 2.53 3.01 -9.52
CA ASP A 124 2.56 4.11 -10.51
C ASP A 124 2.54 3.62 -11.97
N PHE A 125 1.85 2.48 -12.24
CA PHE A 125 1.88 1.87 -13.57
C PHE A 125 1.26 2.78 -14.63
N GLY A 126 2.04 2.96 -15.72
CA GLY A 126 1.66 3.79 -16.87
C GLY A 126 2.30 5.17 -16.88
N THR A 127 3.02 5.56 -15.83
CA THR A 127 3.77 6.84 -15.78
C THR A 127 5.19 6.70 -16.35
N GLY A 128 5.67 5.47 -16.59
CA GLY A 128 7.01 5.15 -17.09
C GLY A 128 7.01 4.43 -18.44
N TYR A 129 8.12 3.77 -18.76
CA TYR A 129 8.36 3.03 -20.01
C TYR A 129 8.42 1.51 -19.75
N SER A 130 7.37 0.90 -19.25
CA SER A 130 7.37 -0.55 -19.07
C SER A 130 7.26 -1.32 -20.38
N SER A 131 8.22 -2.19 -20.62
CA SER A 131 8.07 -3.23 -21.63
C SER A 131 7.19 -4.36 -21.11
N LEU A 132 6.08 -4.64 -21.79
CA LEU A 132 5.20 -5.79 -21.47
C LEU A 132 5.96 -7.11 -21.39
N ALA A 133 7.02 -7.27 -22.23
CA ALA A 133 7.87 -8.45 -22.20
C ALA A 133 8.66 -8.57 -20.89
N TYR A 134 8.96 -7.45 -20.25
CA TYR A 134 9.61 -7.41 -18.95
C TYR A 134 8.61 -7.66 -17.81
N LEU A 135 7.48 -6.97 -17.82
CA LEU A 135 6.42 -7.16 -16.83
C LEU A 135 6.02 -8.63 -16.66
N LYS A 136 5.90 -9.37 -17.77
CA LYS A 136 5.59 -10.80 -17.77
C LYS A 136 6.63 -11.66 -17.02
N ARG A 137 7.89 -11.21 -16.86
CA ARG A 137 8.96 -11.96 -16.19
C ARG A 137 9.04 -11.71 -14.69
N LEU A 138 8.43 -10.61 -14.24
CA LEU A 138 8.44 -10.22 -12.83
C LEU A 138 7.46 -11.10 -12.02
N PRO A 139 7.85 -11.53 -10.82
CA PRO A 139 7.00 -12.37 -9.96
C PRO A 139 5.95 -11.54 -9.20
N LEU A 140 5.22 -10.68 -9.90
CA LEU A 140 4.23 -9.77 -9.32
C LEU A 140 2.91 -10.49 -9.00
N ASN A 141 2.14 -9.90 -8.08
CA ASN A 141 0.78 -10.29 -7.71
C ASN A 141 -0.24 -9.23 -8.08
N THR A 142 0.17 -7.96 -7.99
CA THR A 142 -0.71 -6.80 -8.06
C THR A 142 -0.14 -5.75 -9.01
N LEU A 143 -1.02 -5.08 -9.74
CA LEU A 143 -0.73 -3.91 -10.54
C LEU A 143 -1.58 -2.76 -10.02
N LYS A 144 -0.95 -1.63 -9.65
CA LYS A 144 -1.64 -0.42 -9.20
C LYS A 144 -1.68 0.58 -10.35
N ILE A 145 -2.89 1.00 -10.73
CA ILE A 145 -3.12 2.03 -11.76
C ILE A 145 -3.03 3.39 -11.08
N ASP A 146 -2.09 4.23 -11.56
CA ASP A 146 -1.89 5.56 -11.01
C ASP A 146 -3.12 6.46 -11.16
N ARG A 147 -3.31 7.34 -10.19
CA ARG A 147 -4.43 8.28 -10.10
C ARG A 147 -4.56 9.20 -11.32
N SER A 148 -3.46 9.47 -12.06
CA SER A 148 -3.50 10.35 -13.24
C SER A 148 -4.44 9.83 -14.34
N PHE A 149 -4.65 8.52 -14.43
CA PHE A 149 -5.61 7.90 -15.34
C PHE A 149 -7.05 7.93 -14.83
N ILE A 150 -7.25 8.28 -13.54
CA ILE A 150 -8.55 8.22 -12.87
C ILE A 150 -9.21 9.58 -12.72
N GLN A 151 -8.42 10.65 -12.66
CA GLN A 151 -8.90 12.00 -12.37
C GLN A 151 -9.98 12.47 -13.36
N ASP A 152 -9.82 12.15 -14.64
CA ASP A 152 -10.70 12.62 -15.72
C ASP A 152 -11.81 11.64 -16.11
N ILE A 153 -11.85 10.43 -15.55
CA ILE A 153 -12.98 9.52 -15.75
C ILE A 153 -14.16 9.92 -14.84
N PRO A 154 -15.43 9.75 -15.28
CA PRO A 154 -15.89 9.13 -16.53
C PRO A 154 -15.98 10.09 -17.74
N LYS A 155 -15.40 11.28 -17.69
CA LYS A 155 -15.55 12.29 -18.74
C LYS A 155 -14.64 12.05 -19.96
N SER A 156 -13.43 11.55 -19.71
CA SER A 156 -12.44 11.23 -20.74
C SER A 156 -12.64 9.81 -21.27
N THR A 157 -13.09 9.68 -22.52
CA THR A 157 -13.20 8.38 -23.19
C THR A 157 -11.83 7.72 -23.37
N ALA A 158 -10.80 8.50 -23.65
CA ALA A 158 -9.44 7.99 -23.83
C ALA A 158 -8.90 7.35 -22.54
N ASP A 159 -9.10 7.99 -21.37
CA ASP A 159 -8.66 7.44 -20.08
C ASP A 159 -9.45 6.18 -19.71
N ILE A 160 -10.74 6.14 -20.03
CA ILE A 160 -11.56 4.92 -19.86
C ILE A 160 -10.99 3.76 -20.67
N GLU A 161 -10.67 3.99 -21.94
CA GLU A 161 -10.10 2.98 -22.84
C GLU A 161 -8.73 2.50 -22.35
N ILE A 162 -7.88 3.42 -21.86
CA ILE A 162 -6.58 3.10 -21.26
C ILE A 162 -6.75 2.24 -20.01
N VAL A 163 -7.59 2.66 -19.07
CA VAL A 163 -7.84 1.92 -17.83
C VAL A 163 -8.38 0.52 -18.15
N GLN A 164 -9.34 0.40 -19.07
CA GLN A 164 -9.87 -0.89 -19.51
C GLN A 164 -8.78 -1.78 -20.12
N ALA A 165 -7.91 -1.22 -20.97
CA ALA A 165 -6.81 -1.97 -21.58
C ALA A 165 -5.80 -2.46 -20.53
N VAL A 166 -5.46 -1.63 -19.54
CA VAL A 166 -4.55 -1.99 -18.44
C VAL A 166 -5.15 -3.09 -17.56
N ILE A 167 -6.44 -3.00 -17.20
CA ILE A 167 -7.14 -4.06 -16.43
C ILE A 167 -7.10 -5.38 -17.20
N GLY A 168 -7.47 -5.38 -18.50
CA GLY A 168 -7.45 -6.58 -19.33
C GLY A 168 -6.06 -7.20 -19.48
N MET A 169 -5.04 -6.38 -19.64
CA MET A 169 -3.65 -6.80 -19.70
C MET A 169 -3.21 -7.43 -18.36
N ALA A 170 -3.47 -6.78 -17.24
CA ALA A 170 -3.10 -7.26 -15.91
C ALA A 170 -3.73 -8.64 -15.63
N HIS A 171 -5.02 -8.81 -15.93
CA HIS A 171 -5.72 -10.09 -15.77
C HIS A 171 -5.15 -11.19 -16.69
N THR A 172 -4.74 -10.84 -17.91
CA THR A 172 -4.04 -11.78 -18.81
C THR A 172 -2.70 -12.27 -18.23
N LEU A 173 -2.07 -11.43 -17.43
CA LEU A 173 -0.83 -11.75 -16.69
C LEU A 173 -1.10 -12.37 -15.30
N HIS A 174 -2.36 -12.66 -14.97
CA HIS A 174 -2.81 -13.19 -13.67
C HIS A 174 -2.51 -12.28 -12.49
N LEU A 175 -2.45 -10.95 -12.72
CA LEU A 175 -2.29 -9.93 -11.70
C LEU A 175 -3.65 -9.42 -11.23
N LYS A 176 -3.76 -9.08 -9.95
CA LYS A 176 -4.86 -8.28 -9.42
C LYS A 176 -4.63 -6.82 -9.76
N VAL A 177 -5.71 -6.06 -9.89
CA VAL A 177 -5.64 -4.63 -10.20
C VAL A 177 -6.15 -3.83 -9.02
N VAL A 178 -5.35 -2.89 -8.56
CA VAL A 178 -5.73 -1.82 -7.63
C VAL A 178 -5.79 -0.52 -8.42
N THR A 179 -6.85 0.24 -8.29
CA THR A 179 -6.94 1.58 -8.89
C THR A 179 -6.87 2.64 -7.81
N GLU A 180 -5.95 3.57 -7.95
CA GLU A 180 -5.71 4.63 -7.01
C GLU A 180 -6.46 5.93 -7.33
N GLY A 181 -6.62 6.80 -6.32
CA GLY A 181 -7.18 8.13 -6.49
C GLY A 181 -8.69 8.13 -6.84
N VAL A 182 -9.43 7.10 -6.43
CA VAL A 182 -10.88 7.05 -6.62
C VAL A 182 -11.56 7.99 -5.62
N GLU A 183 -12.21 9.04 -6.12
CA GLU A 183 -12.80 10.10 -5.31
C GLU A 183 -14.32 10.17 -5.44
N THR A 184 -14.88 9.64 -6.52
CA THR A 184 -16.32 9.75 -6.80
C THR A 184 -16.99 8.39 -7.01
N GLN A 185 -18.29 8.34 -6.69
CA GLN A 185 -19.10 7.16 -6.92
C GLN A 185 -19.15 6.76 -8.41
N ALA A 186 -19.15 7.75 -9.32
CA ALA A 186 -19.16 7.50 -10.76
C ALA A 186 -17.86 6.81 -11.24
N GLN A 187 -16.70 7.19 -10.70
CA GLN A 187 -15.43 6.50 -10.95
C GLN A 187 -15.50 5.05 -10.46
N PHE A 188 -15.95 4.84 -9.23
CA PHE A 188 -16.11 3.52 -8.63
C PHE A 188 -17.00 2.59 -9.48
N GLU A 189 -18.18 3.05 -9.90
CA GLU A 189 -19.13 2.27 -10.72
C GLU A 189 -18.55 1.91 -12.07
N LEU A 190 -17.79 2.83 -12.68
CA LEU A 190 -17.12 2.58 -13.96
C LEU A 190 -16.02 1.53 -13.79
N LEU A 191 -15.18 1.62 -12.77
CA LEU A 191 -14.13 0.65 -12.48
C LEU A 191 -14.71 -0.74 -12.18
N LEU A 192 -15.80 -0.81 -11.41
CA LEU A 192 -16.53 -2.04 -11.14
C LEU A 192 -17.01 -2.67 -12.45
N LYS A 193 -17.62 -1.88 -13.36
CA LYS A 193 -18.09 -2.34 -14.66
C LYS A 193 -16.97 -2.93 -15.53
N HIS A 194 -15.76 -2.38 -15.44
CA HIS A 194 -14.60 -2.85 -16.20
C HIS A 194 -13.81 -3.96 -15.50
N GLY A 195 -14.31 -4.47 -14.34
CA GLY A 195 -13.74 -5.62 -13.66
C GLY A 195 -12.48 -5.33 -12.86
N CYS A 196 -12.26 -4.07 -12.41
CA CYS A 196 -11.21 -3.76 -11.47
C CYS A 196 -11.39 -4.57 -10.16
N ASP A 197 -10.31 -5.08 -9.57
CA ASP A 197 -10.39 -5.94 -8.37
C ASP A 197 -10.50 -5.13 -7.09
N PHE A 198 -9.76 -4.03 -7.00
CA PHE A 198 -9.66 -3.21 -5.80
C PHE A 198 -9.62 -1.72 -6.15
N VAL A 199 -10.09 -0.90 -5.23
CA VAL A 199 -9.97 0.56 -5.31
C VAL A 199 -9.39 1.14 -4.05
N GLN A 200 -8.69 2.27 -4.21
CA GLN A 200 -8.15 3.10 -3.16
C GLN A 200 -8.38 4.57 -3.49
N GLY A 201 -8.73 5.38 -2.49
CA GLY A 201 -8.92 6.82 -2.68
C GLY A 201 -9.86 7.45 -1.67
N TYR A 202 -10.06 8.74 -1.81
CA TYR A 202 -10.84 9.55 -0.87
C TYR A 202 -12.33 9.21 -0.83
N LEU A 203 -12.84 8.49 -1.84
CA LEU A 203 -14.19 7.94 -1.77
C LEU A 203 -14.36 6.99 -0.58
N LEU A 204 -13.32 6.25 -0.21
CA LEU A 204 -13.32 5.33 0.92
C LEU A 204 -12.89 6.04 2.21
N SER A 205 -11.68 6.59 2.20
CA SER A 205 -11.11 7.35 3.31
C SER A 205 -9.83 8.07 2.86
N PRO A 206 -9.55 9.28 3.32
CA PRO A 206 -8.18 9.79 3.32
C PRO A 206 -7.28 8.90 4.19
N ALA A 207 -5.96 9.04 4.04
CA ALA A 207 -5.02 8.40 4.95
C ALA A 207 -5.20 8.94 6.37
N VAL A 208 -5.31 8.05 7.35
CA VAL A 208 -5.54 8.39 8.76
C VAL A 208 -4.42 7.85 9.64
N PRO A 209 -4.16 8.45 10.81
CA PRO A 209 -3.26 7.87 11.80
C PRO A 209 -3.71 6.46 12.20
N PHE A 210 -2.75 5.61 12.60
CA PHE A 210 -3.04 4.22 13.01
C PHE A 210 -4.10 4.15 14.13
N SER A 211 -4.14 5.13 15.04
CA SER A 211 -5.15 5.21 16.11
C SER A 211 -6.59 5.21 15.60
N ASP A 212 -6.81 5.73 14.40
CA ASP A 212 -8.15 5.98 13.85
C ASP A 212 -8.58 4.91 12.84
N ILE A 213 -7.63 4.02 12.43
CA ILE A 213 -7.83 3.05 11.35
C ILE A 213 -8.99 2.09 11.61
N ILE A 214 -9.19 1.67 12.86
CA ILE A 214 -10.29 0.76 13.21
C ILE A 214 -11.64 1.41 12.98
N GLY A 215 -11.79 2.69 13.34
CA GLY A 215 -13.02 3.43 13.10
C GLY A 215 -13.35 3.52 11.60
N VAL A 216 -12.32 3.72 10.77
CA VAL A 216 -12.48 3.75 9.31
C VAL A 216 -12.85 2.37 8.77
N ILE A 217 -12.15 1.30 9.18
CA ILE A 217 -12.43 -0.08 8.77
C ILE A 217 -13.90 -0.44 9.07
N GLN A 218 -14.39 -0.11 10.26
CA GLN A 218 -15.78 -0.35 10.66
C GLN A 218 -16.76 0.49 9.85
N GLY A 219 -16.42 1.77 9.60
CA GLY A 219 -17.24 2.69 8.82
C GLY A 219 -17.48 2.26 7.37
N ILE A 220 -16.49 1.62 6.73
CA ILE A 220 -16.63 1.08 5.37
C ILE A 220 -17.25 -0.34 5.33
N GLY A 221 -17.75 -0.85 6.46
CA GLY A 221 -18.50 -2.10 6.55
C GLY A 221 -17.66 -3.37 6.66
N MET A 222 -16.37 -3.26 6.96
CA MET A 222 -15.55 -4.41 7.38
C MET A 222 -15.81 -4.69 8.86
N ARG A 223 -16.65 -5.70 9.16
CA ARG A 223 -16.96 -6.08 10.55
C ARG A 223 -15.80 -6.85 11.20
N ASN A 224 -15.55 -6.56 12.48
CA ASN A 224 -14.67 -7.41 13.29
C ASN A 224 -15.37 -8.76 13.56
N PRO A 225 -14.75 -9.90 13.23
CA PRO A 225 -15.31 -11.21 13.53
C PRO A 225 -15.59 -11.45 15.02
N LEU A 226 -14.93 -10.72 15.93
CA LEU A 226 -15.11 -10.84 17.38
C LEU A 226 -16.32 -10.05 17.93
N ASP A 227 -16.88 -9.10 17.16
CA ASP A 227 -18.00 -8.27 17.61
C ASP A 227 -19.36 -9.00 17.63
N SER A 228 -19.42 -10.26 17.20
CA SER A 228 -20.65 -11.06 17.21
C SER A 228 -21.08 -11.54 18.61
N HIS A 229 -20.33 -11.21 19.67
CA HIS A 229 -20.56 -11.75 21.04
C HIS A 229 -20.56 -10.70 22.15
N SER A 230 -20.89 -9.42 21.92
CA SER A 230 -21.01 -8.45 23.02
C SER A 230 -22.35 -7.71 23.00
N PRO A 231 -23.12 -7.77 24.08
CA PRO A 231 -24.26 -6.88 24.25
C PRO A 231 -23.82 -5.47 24.67
N THR A 232 -24.52 -4.50 24.12
CA THR A 232 -24.50 -3.06 24.38
C THR A 232 -24.12 -2.62 25.80
N GLY A 233 -23.25 -1.63 25.91
CA GLY A 233 -23.20 -0.74 27.08
C GLY A 233 -21.82 -0.21 27.44
N ASN A 234 -21.53 0.97 27.20
CA ASN A 234 -21.23 2.14 28.03
C ASN A 234 -20.19 3.10 27.40
N LYS A 235 -20.60 4.34 27.32
CA LYS A 235 -19.74 5.47 26.98
C LYS A 235 -18.98 5.89 28.23
N ASP A 236 -17.66 5.99 28.15
CA ASP A 236 -16.91 6.83 29.07
C ASP A 236 -15.84 7.63 28.34
N SER A 237 -15.87 8.93 28.63
CA SER A 237 -15.08 9.99 28.08
C SER A 237 -13.77 10.14 28.87
N SER A 238 -12.62 10.05 28.21
CA SER A 238 -11.36 10.56 28.74
C SER A 238 -10.52 11.23 27.66
N SER A 239 -10.13 12.47 27.93
CA SER A 239 -9.38 13.36 27.06
C SER A 239 -7.96 12.84 26.80
N PRO A 240 -7.38 13.04 25.57
CA PRO A 240 -6.06 12.56 25.24
C PRO A 240 -4.95 13.49 25.70
N LYS A 241 -3.88 12.90 26.24
CA LYS A 241 -2.59 13.54 26.50
C LYS A 241 -1.86 13.84 25.18
N LYS A 242 -1.20 15.00 25.06
CA LYS A 242 -0.34 15.38 23.93
C LYS A 242 0.80 14.37 23.75
N PRO A 243 1.07 13.88 22.54
CA PRO A 243 2.18 12.98 22.26
C PRO A 243 3.50 13.72 22.04
N SER A 244 4.59 13.06 22.40
CA SER A 244 5.98 13.43 22.11
C SER A 244 6.26 13.37 20.60
N PRO A 245 7.28 14.07 20.05
CA PRO A 245 7.62 14.04 18.65
C PRO A 245 8.08 12.64 18.23
N SER A 246 7.33 12.00 17.35
CA SER A 246 7.64 10.70 16.75
C SER A 246 7.32 10.71 15.27
N LEU A 247 8.07 9.94 14.47
CA LEU A 247 7.65 9.58 13.13
C LEU A 247 6.31 8.88 13.27
N GLY A 248 5.27 9.45 12.65
CA GLY A 248 3.92 8.87 12.64
C GLY A 248 3.65 8.21 11.30
N GLY A 249 3.09 7.00 11.31
CA GLY A 249 2.55 6.36 10.12
C GLY A 249 1.10 6.78 9.91
N SER A 250 0.70 6.97 8.66
CA SER A 250 -0.71 7.01 8.25
C SER A 250 -1.01 5.79 7.40
N THR A 251 -2.25 5.32 7.42
CA THR A 251 -2.66 4.15 6.66
C THR A 251 -3.77 4.55 5.69
N SER A 252 -3.64 4.15 4.43
CA SER A 252 -4.69 4.25 3.43
C SER A 252 -5.41 2.91 3.29
N ILE A 253 -6.66 2.93 2.86
CA ILE A 253 -7.48 1.73 2.73
C ILE A 253 -7.65 1.35 1.28
N VAL A 254 -7.36 0.09 0.97
CA VAL A 254 -7.65 -0.56 -0.30
C VAL A 254 -8.85 -1.48 -0.09
N ARG A 255 -9.90 -1.35 -0.92
CA ARG A 255 -11.13 -2.14 -0.83
C ARG A 255 -11.35 -2.98 -2.09
N PRO A 256 -11.71 -4.29 -1.95
CA PRO A 256 -12.15 -5.08 -3.09
C PRO A 256 -13.46 -4.53 -3.67
N ILE A 257 -13.59 -4.57 -4.99
CA ILE A 257 -14.81 -4.31 -5.74
C ILE A 257 -15.50 -5.65 -6.00
N ARG A 258 -16.70 -5.82 -5.49
CA ARG A 258 -17.56 -6.97 -5.76
C ARG A 258 -18.97 -6.51 -6.06
#